data_0684a82fdb09bbfad632f36702653213
#
_entry.id   0684a82fdb09bbfad632f36702653213
#
_cell.length_a   1.000
_cell.length_b   1.000
_cell.length_c   1.000
_cell.angle_alpha   90.00
_cell.angle_beta   90.00
_cell.angle_gamma   90.00
#
_symmetry.space_group_name_H-M   'P 1'
#
loop_
_entity.id
_entity.type
_entity.pdbx_description
1 polymer ?
#
loop_
_entity_poly.entity_id
_entity_poly.type
_entity_poly.pdbx_seq_one_letter_code
_entity_poly.pdbx_strand_id
1 'polypeptide(L)'
;MVFNKRYIGLLIATISFVFCNQVQLITMHKKSNGTLLRIVSSSIIDIENIAGWSGQENWFYLTINGTYLSPSAVEYIEFEPPIIDIEITENNESVQIGYLFERPIEDFEIFNSEASRVILVQVWESLNDSLRTEVQLSEGSNNNRVFSLPKKEAKGSPFYDSFVYARDKYGP
;
A
#
# COMPACT_ATOMS: atom_id res chain seq x y z
N MET A 1 -25.90 43.12 20.60
CA MET A 1 -25.73 42.43 19.30
C MET A 1 -26.25 41.02 19.45
N VAL A 2 -27.48 40.73 19.00
CA VAL A 2 -28.12 39.43 19.22
C VAL A 2 -27.72 38.50 18.05
N PHE A 3 -26.79 37.58 18.29
CA PHE A 3 -26.44 36.58 17.32
C PHE A 3 -27.64 35.62 17.11
N ASN A 4 -28.18 35.59 15.93
CA ASN A 4 -29.37 34.85 15.57
C ASN A 4 -29.02 33.35 15.61
N LYS A 5 -29.66 32.55 16.49
CA LYS A 5 -29.41 31.11 16.69
C LYS A 5 -29.44 30.26 15.40
N ARG A 6 -30.13 30.76 14.36
CA ARG A 6 -30.20 30.10 13.04
C ARG A 6 -28.85 30.06 12.28
N TYR A 7 -28.01 31.10 12.48
CA TYR A 7 -26.68 31.16 11.83
C TYR A 7 -25.64 30.28 12.53
N ILE A 8 -25.80 30.03 13.85
CA ILE A 8 -24.92 29.12 14.61
C ILE A 8 -25.12 27.69 14.14
N GLY A 9 -26.37 27.26 13.88
CA GLY A 9 -26.66 25.91 13.34
C GLY A 9 -26.07 25.70 11.95
N LEU A 10 -26.12 26.71 11.09
CA LEU A 10 -25.55 26.66 9.74
C LEU A 10 -24.01 26.59 9.77
N LEU A 11 -23.38 27.35 10.69
CA LEU A 11 -21.93 27.36 10.85
C LEU A 11 -21.41 25.97 11.35
N ILE A 12 -22.13 25.34 12.28
CA ILE A 12 -21.77 24.01 12.80
C ILE A 12 -21.92 22.93 11.70
N ALA A 13 -22.96 23.01 10.88
CA ALA A 13 -23.17 22.09 9.77
C ALA A 13 -22.07 22.16 8.70
N THR A 14 -21.51 23.35 8.44
CA THR A 14 -20.42 23.52 7.47
C THR A 14 -19.06 23.02 7.99
N ILE A 15 -18.85 23.03 9.31
CA ILE A 15 -17.59 22.56 9.94
C ILE A 15 -17.52 21.00 9.90
N SER A 16 -18.66 20.31 9.90
CA SER A 16 -18.70 18.84 9.86
C SER A 16 -18.20 18.23 8.54
N PHE A 17 -18.09 19.01 7.46
CA PHE A 17 -17.62 18.52 6.16
C PHE A 17 -16.08 18.52 6.00
N VAL A 18 -15.32 19.00 6.97
CA VAL A 18 -13.88 19.29 6.79
C VAL A 18 -12.97 18.11 7.18
N PHE A 19 -13.49 17.08 7.85
CA PHE A 19 -12.67 15.96 8.34
C PHE A 19 -12.96 14.64 7.62
N CYS A 20 -12.94 14.66 6.31
CA CYS A 20 -13.05 13.44 5.54
C CYS A 20 -11.67 12.97 5.10
N ASN A 21 -11.27 11.77 5.49
CA ASN A 21 -10.04 11.18 5.02
C ASN A 21 -10.12 10.95 3.51
N GLN A 22 -9.08 11.34 2.78
CA GLN A 22 -9.03 11.19 1.33
C GLN A 22 -7.75 10.47 0.90
N VAL A 23 -7.88 9.57 -0.04
CA VAL A 23 -6.76 9.07 -0.83
C VAL A 23 -6.35 10.17 -1.80
N GLN A 24 -5.12 10.66 -1.67
CA GLN A 24 -4.60 11.81 -2.43
C GLN A 24 -3.66 11.42 -3.56
N LEU A 25 -2.96 10.30 -3.41
CA LEU A 25 -1.98 9.85 -4.40
C LEU A 25 -1.87 8.32 -4.36
N ILE A 26 -1.81 7.72 -5.52
CA ILE A 26 -1.56 6.30 -5.73
C ILE A 26 -0.37 6.19 -6.67
N THR A 27 0.69 5.52 -6.24
CA THR A 27 1.86 5.26 -7.07
C THR A 27 2.32 3.81 -6.91
N MET A 28 3.00 3.31 -7.93
CA MET A 28 3.48 1.95 -8.01
C MET A 28 4.93 1.95 -8.45
N HIS A 29 5.72 1.06 -7.86
CA HIS A 29 7.13 0.94 -8.19
C HIS A 29 7.51 -0.53 -8.30
N LYS A 30 7.99 -0.91 -9.48
CA LYS A 30 8.57 -2.22 -9.70
C LYS A 30 9.85 -2.37 -8.88
N LYS A 31 9.99 -3.48 -8.19
CA LYS A 31 11.18 -3.88 -7.44
C LYS A 31 11.73 -5.19 -8.01
N SER A 32 12.97 -5.52 -7.70
CA SER A 32 13.58 -6.81 -8.10
C SER A 32 12.85 -8.02 -7.53
N ASN A 33 12.17 -7.86 -6.40
CA ASN A 33 11.47 -8.90 -5.66
C ASN A 33 9.95 -8.72 -5.63
N GLY A 34 9.36 -7.94 -6.55
CA GLY A 34 7.91 -7.72 -6.61
C GLY A 34 7.55 -6.26 -6.89
N THR A 35 6.35 -5.87 -6.53
CA THR A 35 5.82 -4.52 -6.76
C THR A 35 5.48 -3.84 -5.45
N LEU A 36 5.94 -2.61 -5.28
CA LEU A 36 5.60 -1.75 -4.15
C LEU A 36 4.49 -0.79 -4.56
N LEU A 37 3.32 -0.93 -3.95
CA LEU A 37 2.21 0.00 -4.06
C LEU A 37 2.31 1.02 -2.93
N ARG A 38 2.13 2.29 -3.25
CA ARG A 38 2.18 3.38 -2.28
C ARG A 38 0.93 4.24 -2.40
N ILE A 39 0.20 4.33 -1.32
CA ILE A 39 -1.01 5.14 -1.21
C ILE A 39 -0.77 6.24 -0.17
N VAL A 40 -1.06 7.48 -0.52
CA VAL A 40 -0.94 8.63 0.38
C VAL A 40 -2.34 9.15 0.69
N SER A 41 -2.65 9.29 1.96
CA SER A 41 -3.92 9.83 2.45
C SER A 41 -3.77 11.26 3.00
N SER A 42 -4.89 11.96 3.18
CA SER A 42 -4.93 13.29 3.79
C SER A 42 -4.63 13.28 5.30
N SER A 43 -4.88 12.14 5.96
CA SER A 43 -4.60 11.92 7.37
C SER A 43 -4.08 10.50 7.61
N ILE A 44 -3.68 10.22 8.83
CA ILE A 44 -3.28 8.87 9.26
C ILE A 44 -4.51 7.96 9.22
N ILE A 45 -4.35 6.75 8.71
CA ILE A 45 -5.38 5.71 8.64
C ILE A 45 -4.91 4.55 9.50
N ASP A 46 -5.76 4.09 10.41
CA ASP A 46 -5.45 2.94 11.25
C ASP A 46 -5.39 1.67 10.42
N ILE A 47 -4.49 0.76 10.77
CA ILE A 47 -4.29 -0.51 10.05
C ILE A 47 -5.57 -1.37 10.01
N GLU A 48 -6.43 -1.27 11.01
CA GLU A 48 -7.70 -1.97 11.09
C GLU A 48 -8.70 -1.53 9.99
N ASN A 49 -8.50 -0.35 9.42
CA ASN A 49 -9.29 0.18 8.32
C ASN A 49 -8.74 -0.20 6.94
N ILE A 50 -7.66 -0.98 6.88
CA ILE A 50 -7.01 -1.37 5.64
C ILE A 50 -7.10 -2.87 5.47
N ALA A 51 -7.66 -3.33 4.36
CA ALA A 51 -7.76 -4.74 4.03
C ALA A 51 -7.22 -5.01 2.62
N GLY A 52 -6.39 -6.03 2.49
CA GLY A 52 -5.88 -6.51 1.20
C GLY A 52 -6.24 -7.97 1.00
N TRP A 53 -6.48 -8.38 -0.25
CA TRP A 53 -6.68 -9.77 -0.62
C TRP A 53 -6.37 -10.02 -2.09
N SER A 54 -5.96 -11.25 -2.39
CA SER A 54 -5.80 -11.73 -3.77
C SER A 54 -7.14 -12.23 -4.29
N GLY A 55 -7.55 -11.72 -5.44
CA GLY A 55 -8.76 -12.12 -6.15
C GLY A 55 -8.49 -13.23 -7.18
N GLN A 56 -9.49 -13.49 -8.03
CA GLN A 56 -9.32 -14.37 -9.18
C GLN A 56 -8.56 -13.65 -10.30
N GLU A 57 -8.00 -14.40 -11.25
CA GLU A 57 -7.37 -13.87 -12.47
C GLU A 57 -6.25 -12.85 -12.20
N ASN A 58 -5.44 -13.10 -11.18
CA ASN A 58 -4.28 -12.26 -10.79
C ASN A 58 -4.64 -10.86 -10.27
N TRP A 59 -5.86 -10.62 -9.84
CA TRP A 59 -6.24 -9.39 -9.19
C TRP A 59 -5.75 -9.34 -7.74
N PHE A 60 -5.21 -8.21 -7.34
CA PHE A 60 -5.00 -7.82 -5.96
C PHE A 60 -5.91 -6.64 -5.62
N TYR A 61 -6.64 -6.74 -4.53
CA TYR A 61 -7.52 -5.69 -4.07
C TYR A 61 -7.04 -5.12 -2.73
N LEU A 62 -7.08 -3.80 -2.64
CA LEU A 62 -6.83 -3.05 -1.41
C LEU A 62 -8.05 -2.20 -1.11
N THR A 63 -8.68 -2.39 0.04
CA THR A 63 -9.78 -1.57 0.53
C THR A 63 -9.34 -0.73 1.71
N ILE A 64 -9.69 0.55 1.68
CA ILE A 64 -9.39 1.51 2.74
C ILE A 64 -10.73 2.09 3.21
N ASN A 65 -11.14 1.72 4.41
CA ASN A 65 -12.38 2.18 5.03
C ASN A 65 -12.22 3.57 5.63
N GLY A 66 -13.34 4.30 5.76
CA GLY A 66 -13.36 5.65 6.30
C GLY A 66 -12.67 6.68 5.40
N THR A 67 -12.58 6.40 4.09
CA THR A 67 -11.91 7.28 3.12
C THR A 67 -12.74 7.50 1.87
N TYR A 68 -12.45 8.62 1.21
CA TYR A 68 -12.96 8.98 -0.10
C TYR A 68 -11.82 9.16 -1.09
N LEU A 69 -12.13 9.16 -2.36
CA LEU A 69 -11.13 9.34 -3.42
C LEU A 69 -10.99 10.82 -3.76
N SER A 70 -9.77 11.35 -3.68
CA SER A 70 -9.50 12.68 -4.23
C SER A 70 -9.47 12.61 -5.76
N PRO A 71 -10.12 13.55 -6.47
CA PRO A 71 -10.02 13.59 -7.93
C PRO A 71 -8.58 13.59 -8.45
N SER A 72 -7.68 14.27 -7.73
CA SER A 72 -6.26 14.31 -8.08
C SER A 72 -5.54 12.97 -7.93
N ALA A 73 -6.06 12.04 -7.13
CA ALA A 73 -5.45 10.72 -6.95
C ALA A 73 -5.51 9.86 -8.20
N VAL A 74 -6.50 10.11 -9.06
CA VAL A 74 -6.74 9.33 -10.29
C VAL A 74 -6.08 9.97 -11.52
N GLU A 75 -5.91 11.29 -11.50
CA GLU A 75 -5.45 12.08 -12.67
C GLU A 75 -4.02 11.70 -13.11
N TYR A 76 -3.18 11.23 -12.18
CA TYR A 76 -1.76 10.96 -12.42
C TYR A 76 -1.38 9.50 -12.15
N ILE A 77 -2.33 8.56 -12.28
CA ILE A 77 -2.00 7.14 -12.15
C ILE A 77 -1.28 6.68 -13.40
N GLU A 78 0.02 6.42 -13.24
CA GLU A 78 0.83 5.74 -14.24
C GLU A 78 1.17 4.36 -13.74
N PHE A 79 0.98 3.35 -14.59
CA PHE A 79 1.37 1.97 -14.28
C PHE A 79 2.12 1.34 -15.44
N GLU A 80 3.00 0.43 -15.11
CA GLU A 80 3.83 -0.33 -16.05
C GLU A 80 3.88 -1.79 -15.61
N PRO A 81 4.27 -2.71 -16.49
CA PRO A 81 4.44 -4.10 -16.09
C PRO A 81 5.30 -4.24 -14.83
N PRO A 82 4.85 -5.07 -13.88
CA PRO A 82 3.90 -6.19 -14.03
C PRO A 82 2.42 -5.86 -13.81
N ILE A 83 2.03 -4.62 -13.56
CA ILE A 83 0.63 -4.22 -13.48
C ILE A 83 0.13 -3.92 -14.90
N ILE A 84 -0.99 -4.54 -15.28
CA ILE A 84 -1.58 -4.42 -16.61
C ILE A 84 -2.92 -3.68 -16.63
N ASP A 85 -3.57 -3.56 -15.46
CA ASP A 85 -4.79 -2.77 -15.32
C ASP A 85 -5.00 -2.34 -13.87
N ILE A 86 -5.77 -1.25 -13.68
CA ILE A 86 -6.14 -0.72 -12.36
C ILE A 86 -7.61 -0.33 -12.38
N GLU A 87 -8.34 -0.84 -11.41
CA GLU A 87 -9.74 -0.53 -11.18
C GLU A 87 -9.91 0.18 -9.84
N ILE A 88 -10.59 1.32 -9.81
CA ILE A 88 -10.86 2.06 -8.57
C ILE A 88 -12.35 2.21 -8.40
N THR A 89 -12.86 1.72 -7.27
CA THR A 89 -14.26 1.83 -6.89
C THR A 89 -14.37 2.62 -5.59
N GLU A 90 -15.15 3.68 -5.61
CA GLU A 90 -15.53 4.44 -4.44
C GLU A 90 -16.91 4.00 -3.97
N ASN A 91 -17.01 3.60 -2.73
CA ASN A 91 -18.25 3.31 -2.03
C ASN A 91 -18.52 4.42 -1.00
N ASN A 92 -19.67 4.35 -0.31
CA ASN A 92 -20.15 5.42 0.57
C ASN A 92 -19.13 5.86 1.63
N GLU A 93 -18.24 4.98 2.11
CA GLU A 93 -17.25 5.27 3.14
C GLU A 93 -15.97 4.43 2.93
N SER A 94 -15.67 4.04 1.70
CA SER A 94 -14.44 3.28 1.41
C SER A 94 -13.99 3.46 -0.02
N VAL A 95 -12.69 3.36 -0.20
CA VAL A 95 -12.05 3.29 -1.53
C VAL A 95 -11.46 1.89 -1.69
N GLN A 96 -11.83 1.23 -2.77
CA GLN A 96 -11.24 -0.04 -3.19
C GLN A 96 -10.42 0.16 -4.44
N ILE A 97 -9.19 -0.31 -4.43
CA ILE A 97 -8.26 -0.26 -5.55
C ILE A 97 -7.92 -1.69 -5.93
N GLY A 98 -8.28 -2.07 -7.16
CA GLY A 98 -7.90 -3.33 -7.77
C GLY A 98 -6.69 -3.13 -8.68
N TYR A 99 -5.73 -4.03 -8.60
CA TYR A 99 -4.56 -4.08 -9.46
C TYR A 99 -4.51 -5.43 -10.14
N LEU A 100 -4.56 -5.44 -11.47
CA LEU A 100 -4.40 -6.66 -12.26
C LEU A 100 -2.93 -6.87 -12.60
N PHE A 101 -2.38 -8.01 -12.20
CA PHE A 101 -1.00 -8.37 -12.45
C PHE A 101 -0.86 -9.32 -13.64
N GLU A 102 0.28 -9.30 -14.31
CA GLU A 102 0.60 -10.24 -15.40
C GLU A 102 0.66 -11.69 -14.91
N ARG A 103 1.02 -11.90 -13.64
CA ARG A 103 1.23 -13.22 -13.04
C ARG A 103 0.45 -13.37 -11.76
N PRO A 104 0.17 -14.62 -11.35
CA PRO A 104 -0.45 -14.89 -10.07
C PRO A 104 0.32 -14.26 -8.91
N ILE A 105 -0.41 -13.76 -7.94
CA ILE A 105 0.14 -13.20 -6.72
C ILE A 105 0.43 -14.36 -5.76
N GLU A 106 1.67 -14.43 -5.29
CA GLU A 106 2.10 -15.44 -4.34
C GLU A 106 1.84 -15.00 -2.89
N ASP A 107 2.14 -13.74 -2.60
CA ASP A 107 1.98 -13.16 -1.26
C ASP A 107 1.90 -11.63 -1.33
N PHE A 108 1.45 -11.01 -0.25
CA PHE A 108 1.49 -9.56 -0.08
C PHE A 108 1.64 -9.18 1.40
N GLU A 109 2.18 -8.01 1.65
CA GLU A 109 2.32 -7.45 2.99
C GLU A 109 1.95 -5.97 3.00
N ILE A 110 1.15 -5.55 3.99
CA ILE A 110 0.69 -4.18 4.16
C ILE A 110 1.47 -3.55 5.31
N PHE A 111 2.14 -2.44 5.02
CA PHE A 111 2.85 -1.64 5.99
C PHE A 111 2.14 -0.32 6.20
N ASN A 112 1.80 -0.04 7.42
CA ASN A 112 1.23 1.22 7.85
C ASN A 112 1.93 1.68 9.12
N SER A 113 2.14 2.98 9.27
CA SER A 113 2.79 3.56 10.44
C SER A 113 1.84 4.56 11.10
N GLU A 114 1.67 4.46 12.41
CA GLU A 114 0.90 5.41 13.21
C GLU A 114 1.40 6.87 13.10
N ALA A 115 2.61 7.07 12.59
CA ALA A 115 3.21 8.38 12.37
C ALA A 115 3.17 8.85 10.91
N SER A 116 2.63 8.03 9.98
CA SER A 116 2.68 8.31 8.54
C SER A 116 1.30 8.27 7.91
N ARG A 117 1.08 9.17 6.95
CA ARG A 117 -0.09 9.17 6.06
C ARG A 117 0.10 8.29 4.82
N VAL A 118 1.12 7.45 4.83
CA VAL A 118 1.50 6.59 3.71
C VAL A 118 1.22 5.14 4.08
N ILE A 119 0.45 4.48 3.23
CA ILE A 119 0.25 3.04 3.24
C ILE A 119 1.17 2.47 2.16
N LEU A 120 1.97 1.48 2.52
CA LEU A 120 2.80 0.73 1.60
C LEU A 120 2.29 -0.70 1.52
N VAL A 121 2.20 -1.23 0.32
CA VAL A 121 1.87 -2.64 0.10
C VAL A 121 2.93 -3.24 -0.79
N GLN A 122 3.63 -4.23 -0.27
CA GLN A 122 4.53 -5.05 -1.06
C GLN A 122 3.75 -6.25 -1.59
N VAL A 123 3.79 -6.46 -2.91
CA VAL A 123 3.14 -7.59 -3.57
C VAL A 123 4.22 -8.43 -4.24
N TRP A 124 4.21 -9.74 -4.00
CA TRP A 124 5.10 -10.70 -4.65
C TRP A 124 4.32 -11.53 -5.65
N GLU A 125 4.82 -11.55 -6.86
CA GLU A 125 4.29 -12.39 -7.93
C GLU A 125 4.98 -13.75 -7.94
N SER A 126 4.27 -14.80 -8.35
CA SER A 126 4.85 -16.11 -8.50
C SER A 126 5.96 -16.06 -9.56
N LEU A 127 7.11 -16.63 -9.23
CA LEU A 127 8.20 -16.79 -10.19
C LEU A 127 7.81 -17.84 -11.24
N ASN A 128 8.08 -17.54 -12.52
CA ASN A 128 8.00 -18.57 -13.56
C ASN A 128 8.93 -19.73 -13.24
N ASP A 129 8.57 -20.95 -13.63
CA ASP A 129 9.40 -22.14 -13.38
C ASP A 129 10.82 -22.01 -13.95
N SER A 130 10.99 -21.26 -15.05
CA SER A 130 12.31 -20.94 -15.59
C SER A 130 13.14 -20.06 -14.65
N LEU A 131 12.54 -19.04 -14.04
CA LEU A 131 13.21 -18.18 -13.08
C LEU A 131 13.44 -18.88 -11.74
N ARG A 132 12.52 -19.76 -11.30
CA ARG A 132 12.74 -20.63 -10.14
C ARG A 132 13.96 -21.52 -10.33
N THR A 133 14.11 -22.11 -11.52
CA THR A 133 15.27 -22.91 -11.86
C THR A 133 16.56 -22.10 -11.88
N GLU A 134 16.52 -20.89 -12.40
CA GLU A 134 17.68 -20.00 -12.46
C GLU A 134 18.13 -19.52 -11.08
N VAL A 135 17.18 -19.17 -10.21
CA VAL A 135 17.44 -18.81 -8.79
C VAL A 135 18.01 -20.03 -8.05
N GLN A 136 17.43 -21.21 -8.21
CA GLN A 136 17.95 -22.43 -7.57
C GLN A 136 19.35 -22.81 -8.07
N LEU A 137 19.64 -22.60 -9.35
CA LEU A 137 20.98 -22.83 -9.92
C LEU A 137 21.99 -21.79 -9.41
N SER A 138 21.59 -20.54 -9.24
CA SER A 138 22.44 -19.49 -8.68
C SER A 138 22.73 -19.69 -7.19
N GLU A 139 21.75 -20.18 -6.42
CA GLU A 139 21.93 -20.54 -5.01
C GLU A 139 22.81 -21.79 -4.86
N GLY A 140 22.68 -22.77 -5.76
CA GLY A 140 23.53 -23.96 -5.78
C GLY A 140 25.00 -23.70 -6.15
N SER A 141 25.29 -22.62 -6.87
CA SER A 141 26.65 -22.25 -7.27
C SER A 141 27.38 -21.40 -6.23
N ASN A 142 26.70 -20.84 -5.24
CA ASN A 142 27.27 -19.97 -4.20
C ASN A 142 27.30 -20.68 -2.83
N ASN A 143 27.86 -21.88 -2.78
CA ASN A 143 27.95 -22.72 -1.58
C ASN A 143 28.87 -22.18 -0.46
N ASN A 144 29.14 -20.88 -0.38
CA ASN A 144 29.95 -20.27 0.70
C ASN A 144 29.42 -18.96 1.29
N ARG A 145 28.15 -18.62 1.07
CA ARG A 145 27.50 -17.58 1.87
C ARG A 145 26.16 -18.11 2.38
N VAL A 146 26.24 -18.95 3.40
CA VAL A 146 25.09 -19.18 4.28
C VAL A 146 24.83 -17.83 4.97
N PHE A 147 23.97 -17.00 4.39
CA PHE A 147 23.26 -16.03 5.15
C PHE A 147 22.25 -16.80 6.00
N SER A 148 22.69 -17.33 7.12
CA SER A 148 21.81 -17.64 8.21
C SER A 148 21.27 -16.30 8.69
N LEU A 149 20.10 -15.92 8.17
CA LEU A 149 19.32 -14.89 8.80
C LEU A 149 19.18 -15.28 10.28
N PRO A 150 19.61 -14.45 11.22
CA PRO A 150 19.40 -14.75 12.61
C PRO A 150 17.89 -14.93 12.76
N LYS A 151 17.49 -16.08 13.31
CA LYS A 151 16.11 -16.39 13.65
C LYS A 151 15.71 -15.43 14.77
N LYS A 152 15.44 -14.18 14.41
CA LYS A 152 14.88 -13.20 15.32
C LYS A 152 13.41 -13.55 15.43
N GLU A 153 13.01 -13.87 16.65
CA GLU A 153 11.60 -13.97 17.01
C GLU A 153 10.85 -12.76 16.47
N ALA A 154 9.75 -13.03 15.78
CA ALA A 154 8.98 -12.10 14.97
C ALA A 154 8.54 -10.86 15.77
N LYS A 155 9.31 -9.81 15.67
CA LYS A 155 8.89 -8.42 15.84
C LYS A 155 9.46 -7.64 14.67
N GLY A 156 8.66 -7.50 13.63
CA GLY A 156 9.01 -6.73 12.45
C GLY A 156 9.34 -7.62 11.25
N SER A 157 8.72 -7.28 10.12
CA SER A 157 9.04 -7.84 8.83
C SER A 157 10.51 -7.50 8.48
N PRO A 158 11.24 -8.37 7.75
CA PRO A 158 12.59 -8.05 7.27
C PRO A 158 12.69 -6.72 6.53
N PHE A 159 11.59 -6.29 5.93
CA PHE A 159 11.48 -5.03 5.21
C PHE A 159 11.40 -3.83 6.17
N TYR A 160 10.69 -3.97 7.30
CA TYR A 160 10.63 -2.94 8.34
C TYR A 160 12.01 -2.68 8.95
N ASP A 161 12.75 -3.73 9.27
CA ASP A 161 14.12 -3.63 9.78
C ASP A 161 15.06 -2.99 8.73
N SER A 162 14.87 -3.29 7.44
CA SER A 162 15.65 -2.66 6.36
C SER A 162 15.30 -1.18 6.20
N PHE A 163 14.04 -0.81 6.35
CA PHE A 163 13.58 0.58 6.27
C PHE A 163 14.07 1.40 7.47
N VAL A 164 13.96 0.85 8.68
CA VAL A 164 14.49 1.47 9.91
C VAL A 164 16.01 1.61 9.83
N TYR A 165 16.72 0.58 9.38
CA TYR A 165 18.16 0.61 9.18
C TYR A 165 18.58 1.67 8.14
N ALA A 166 17.88 1.77 7.03
CA ALA A 166 18.15 2.79 6.01
C ALA A 166 17.91 4.19 6.56
N ARG A 167 16.83 4.40 7.29
CA ARG A 167 16.52 5.68 7.94
C ARG A 167 17.60 6.07 8.96
N ASP A 168 18.00 5.15 9.81
CA ASP A 168 18.97 5.41 10.87
C ASP A 168 20.40 5.62 10.32
N LYS A 169 20.71 5.01 9.17
CA LYS A 169 22.00 5.13 8.52
C LYS A 169 22.14 6.36 7.61
N TYR A 170 21.04 6.78 6.95
CA TYR A 170 21.08 7.83 5.92
C TYR A 170 20.32 9.10 6.31
N GLY A 171 19.76 9.16 7.52
CA GLY A 171 18.99 10.29 8.06
C GLY A 171 17.56 10.36 7.51
N PRO A 172 16.77 11.34 8.00
CA PRO A 172 15.40 11.56 7.54
C PRO A 172 15.36 12.07 6.10
#